data_b9bac6c3c2efcc241302d1a334f08eea
#
_entry.id   b9bac6c3c2efcc241302d1a334f08eea
#
_cell.length_a   1.000
_cell.length_b   1.000
_cell.length_c   1.000
_cell.angle_alpha   90.00
_cell.angle_beta   90.00
_cell.angle_gamma   90.00
#
_symmetry.space_group_name_H-M   'P 1'
#
loop_
_entity.id
_entity.type
_entity.pdbx_description
1 polymer ?
#
loop_
_entity_poly.entity_id
_entity_poly.type
_entity_poly.pdbx_seq_one_letter_code
_entity_poly.pdbx_strand_id
1 'polypeptide(L)'
;GKKIDLIPDEELGVEYNKQTCGQLDHKLKSIDVLANDMGESRKQIQRFIRLTYLIEPLQEMVDGRHESEIKIAFNPAVELSFLTVDEQYDLADAIVANDRTPSLAQCQEFKRLSHDGELTTEFIQETLEAEKPNQKEKLSFKMSEIDQYFPKDFTPNRKKDLIIHLLENWARKKSREQER
;
A
#
# COMPACT_ATOMS: atom_id res chain seq x y z
N GLY A 1 -13.99 24.36 -11.74
CA GLY A 1 -13.18 24.25 -10.54
C GLY A 1 -11.73 24.61 -10.83
N LYS A 2 -11.18 25.60 -10.16
CA LYS A 2 -9.74 25.91 -10.28
C LYS A 2 -8.97 24.82 -9.55
N LYS A 3 -8.07 24.11 -10.26
CA LYS A 3 -7.10 23.18 -9.64
C LYS A 3 -6.24 23.94 -8.63
N ILE A 4 -6.11 23.44 -7.44
CA ILE A 4 -5.21 23.97 -6.41
C ILE A 4 -3.85 23.31 -6.65
N ASP A 5 -2.87 24.07 -7.16
CA ASP A 5 -1.50 23.59 -7.31
C ASP A 5 -0.88 23.42 -5.91
N LEU A 6 -0.60 22.18 -5.53
CA LEU A 6 0.10 21.85 -4.28
C LEU A 6 1.60 21.93 -4.51
N ILE A 7 2.29 22.47 -3.52
CA ILE A 7 3.75 22.51 -3.49
C ILE A 7 4.27 21.09 -3.18
N PRO A 8 5.23 20.54 -3.94
CA PRO A 8 5.88 19.26 -3.61
C PRO A 8 6.48 19.26 -2.20
N ASP A 9 6.49 18.08 -1.54
CA ASP A 9 7.04 17.92 -0.17
C ASP A 9 8.49 18.38 -0.02
N GLU A 10 9.27 18.41 -1.11
CA GLU A 10 10.66 18.88 -1.14
C GLU A 10 10.80 20.39 -0.97
N GLU A 11 9.79 21.19 -1.32
CA GLU A 11 9.83 22.64 -1.16
C GLU A 11 9.49 23.10 0.28
N LEU A 12 9.01 22.22 1.14
CA LEU A 12 8.74 22.55 2.55
C LEU A 12 10.02 22.76 3.40
N GLY A 13 11.19 22.49 2.83
CA GLY A 13 12.50 22.65 3.47
C GLY A 13 13.37 23.79 2.93
N VAL A 14 12.93 24.54 1.91
CA VAL A 14 13.75 25.58 1.26
C VAL A 14 13.36 26.99 1.75
N GLU A 15 14.36 27.80 2.05
CA GLU A 15 14.26 29.18 2.53
C GLU A 15 13.19 30.00 1.80
N TYR A 16 12.25 30.54 2.55
CA TYR A 16 11.19 31.43 2.09
C TYR A 16 11.75 32.70 1.43
N ASN A 17 11.62 32.80 0.12
CA ASN A 17 11.84 34.07 -0.57
C ASN A 17 10.61 34.98 -0.35
N LYS A 18 10.81 36.11 0.28
CA LYS A 18 9.81 37.05 0.81
C LYS A 18 8.81 37.64 -0.21
N GLN A 19 8.92 37.34 -1.52
CA GLN A 19 8.10 37.95 -2.57
C GLN A 19 6.83 37.16 -2.97
N THR A 20 6.61 35.93 -2.50
CA THR A 20 5.41 35.12 -2.77
C THR A 20 4.48 34.94 -1.56
N CYS A 21 4.69 35.70 -0.51
CA CYS A 21 4.09 35.53 0.80
C CYS A 21 2.54 35.62 0.82
N GLY A 22 1.92 36.44 -0.01
CA GLY A 22 0.46 36.67 0.04
C GLY A 22 -0.40 35.54 -0.47
N GLN A 23 0.03 34.78 -1.50
CA GLN A 23 -0.75 33.68 -2.06
C GLN A 23 -0.57 32.38 -1.25
N LEU A 24 0.61 32.18 -0.69
CA LEU A 24 0.90 31.04 0.19
C LEU A 24 0.15 31.16 1.52
N ASP A 25 0.06 32.36 2.09
CA ASP A 25 -0.65 32.62 3.35
C ASP A 25 -2.15 32.29 3.25
N HIS A 26 -2.80 32.56 2.10
CA HIS A 26 -4.21 32.23 1.88
C HIS A 26 -4.41 30.70 1.75
N LYS A 27 -3.50 29.98 1.07
CA LYS A 27 -3.56 28.51 0.95
C LYS A 27 -3.32 27.84 2.30
N LEU A 28 -2.36 28.32 3.07
CA LEU A 28 -2.05 27.82 4.39
C LEU A 28 -3.23 28.02 5.37
N LYS A 29 -3.87 29.18 5.36
CA LYS A 29 -5.07 29.47 6.16
C LYS A 29 -6.25 28.57 5.81
N SER A 30 -6.45 28.26 4.52
CA SER A 30 -7.53 27.38 4.07
C SER A 30 -7.33 25.92 4.53
N ILE A 31 -6.08 25.42 4.51
CA ILE A 31 -5.75 24.09 5.00
C ILE A 31 -5.93 24.00 6.53
N ASP A 32 -5.55 25.05 7.26
CA ASP A 32 -5.70 25.08 8.73
C ASP A 32 -7.18 25.14 9.13
N VAL A 33 -8.01 25.88 8.39
CA VAL A 33 -9.46 25.90 8.59
C VAL A 33 -10.05 24.50 8.35
N LEU A 34 -9.72 23.86 7.23
CA LEU A 34 -10.19 22.51 6.91
C LEU A 34 -9.73 21.49 7.95
N ALA A 35 -8.47 21.59 8.41
CA ALA A 35 -7.93 20.71 9.43
C ALA A 35 -8.71 20.82 10.75
N ASN A 36 -9.02 22.05 11.18
CA ASN A 36 -9.82 22.30 12.38
C ASN A 36 -11.25 21.81 12.21
N ASP A 37 -11.88 22.08 11.08
CA ASP A 37 -13.28 21.67 10.82
C ASP A 37 -13.43 20.14 10.76
N MET A 38 -12.44 19.43 10.24
CA MET A 38 -12.43 17.97 10.13
C MET A 38 -11.83 17.25 11.35
N GLY A 39 -11.24 17.98 12.30
CA GLY A 39 -10.56 17.41 13.45
C GLY A 39 -9.28 16.62 13.08
N GLU A 40 -8.70 16.94 11.93
CA GLU A 40 -7.54 16.23 11.36
C GLU A 40 -6.28 17.10 11.43
N SER A 41 -5.10 16.46 11.33
CA SER A 41 -3.86 17.20 11.22
C SER A 41 -3.71 17.85 9.84
N ARG A 42 -3.03 18.99 9.76
CA ARG A 42 -2.69 19.66 8.50
C ARG A 42 -2.02 18.72 7.49
N LYS A 43 -1.09 17.86 7.96
CA LYS A 43 -0.44 16.86 7.12
C LYS A 43 -1.45 15.86 6.54
N GLN A 44 -2.44 15.46 7.31
CA GLN A 44 -3.46 14.53 6.86
C GLN A 44 -4.36 15.16 5.80
N ILE A 45 -4.74 16.43 5.96
CA ILE A 45 -5.49 17.18 4.93
C ILE A 45 -4.69 17.28 3.62
N GLN A 46 -3.40 17.60 3.70
CA GLN A 46 -2.52 17.63 2.51
C GLN A 46 -2.49 16.28 1.79
N ARG A 47 -2.44 15.16 2.53
CA ARG A 47 -2.47 13.82 1.96
C ARG A 47 -3.81 13.49 1.30
N PHE A 48 -4.93 13.91 1.88
CA PHE A 48 -6.25 13.77 1.24
C PHE A 48 -6.34 14.58 -0.05
N ILE A 49 -5.88 15.83 -0.02
CA ILE A 49 -5.82 16.65 -1.22
C ILE A 49 -4.93 15.99 -2.28
N ARG A 50 -3.83 15.36 -1.86
CA ARG A 50 -2.91 14.70 -2.78
C ARG A 50 -3.57 13.57 -3.58
N LEU A 51 -4.55 12.85 -3.02
CA LEU A 51 -5.30 11.82 -3.75
C LEU A 51 -6.09 12.35 -4.96
N THR A 52 -6.42 13.65 -4.99
CA THR A 52 -7.12 14.25 -6.15
C THR A 52 -6.24 14.36 -7.41
N TYR A 53 -4.94 14.08 -7.31
CA TYR A 53 -4.00 14.02 -8.43
C TYR A 53 -3.90 12.63 -9.07
N LEU A 54 -4.54 11.62 -8.48
CA LEU A 54 -4.66 10.32 -9.10
C LEU A 54 -5.63 10.39 -10.28
N ILE A 55 -5.37 9.56 -11.30
CA ILE A 55 -6.32 9.31 -12.38
C ILE A 55 -7.57 8.59 -11.83
N GLU A 56 -8.69 8.72 -12.53
CA GLU A 56 -9.98 8.14 -12.11
C GLU A 56 -9.91 6.64 -11.75
N PRO A 57 -9.31 5.75 -12.56
CA PRO A 57 -9.20 4.32 -12.20
C PRO A 57 -8.50 4.07 -10.86
N LEU A 58 -7.41 4.80 -10.58
CA LEU A 58 -6.71 4.66 -9.31
C LEU A 58 -7.50 5.24 -8.13
N GLN A 59 -8.25 6.34 -8.34
CA GLN A 59 -9.16 6.88 -7.32
C GLN A 59 -10.27 5.87 -6.99
N GLU A 60 -10.85 5.22 -7.99
CA GLU A 60 -11.86 4.19 -7.79
C GLU A 60 -11.33 2.97 -7.03
N MET A 61 -10.08 2.56 -7.31
CA MET A 61 -9.40 1.50 -6.54
C MET A 61 -9.16 1.91 -5.08
N VAL A 62 -8.85 3.18 -4.81
CA VAL A 62 -8.71 3.68 -3.44
C VAL A 62 -10.04 3.66 -2.71
N ASP A 63 -11.12 4.08 -3.37
CA ASP A 63 -12.47 4.11 -2.81
C ASP A 63 -13.12 2.72 -2.75
N GLY A 64 -12.54 1.72 -3.43
CA GLY A 64 -13.10 0.37 -3.55
C GLY A 64 -14.33 0.32 -4.45
N ARG A 65 -14.41 1.18 -5.46
CA ARG A 65 -15.51 1.26 -6.45
C ARG A 65 -15.11 0.74 -7.84
N HIS A 66 -13.83 0.39 -8.02
CA HIS A 66 -13.32 -0.11 -9.29
C HIS A 66 -13.88 -1.50 -9.61
N GLU A 67 -14.19 -1.76 -10.88
CA GLU A 67 -14.82 -3.01 -11.36
C GLU A 67 -14.01 -4.28 -11.02
N SER A 68 -12.69 -4.18 -10.91
CA SER A 68 -11.82 -5.31 -10.55
C SER A 68 -11.88 -5.70 -9.06
N GLU A 69 -12.64 -5.00 -8.22
CA GLU A 69 -12.69 -5.17 -6.75
C GLU A 69 -11.33 -5.00 -6.04
N ILE A 70 -10.28 -4.63 -6.77
CA ILE A 70 -8.94 -4.38 -6.22
C ILE A 70 -8.96 -3.08 -5.43
N LYS A 71 -8.37 -3.11 -4.23
CA LYS A 71 -8.34 -1.95 -3.35
C LYS A 71 -6.93 -1.52 -3.00
N ILE A 72 -6.59 -0.27 -3.31
CA ILE A 72 -5.31 0.36 -2.95
C ILE A 72 -5.44 1.01 -1.57
N ALA A 73 -4.47 0.74 -0.68
CA ALA A 73 -4.44 1.37 0.63
C ALA A 73 -4.04 2.86 0.53
N PHE A 74 -4.49 3.67 1.49
CA PHE A 74 -4.29 5.13 1.51
C PHE A 74 -2.82 5.55 1.38
N ASN A 75 -1.90 4.95 2.15
CA ASN A 75 -0.49 5.35 2.14
C ASN A 75 0.20 5.07 0.78
N PRO A 76 0.09 3.89 0.17
CA PRO A 76 0.50 3.65 -1.20
C PRO A 76 -0.09 4.66 -2.18
N ALA A 77 -1.40 4.92 -2.13
CA ALA A 77 -2.09 5.82 -3.04
C ALA A 77 -1.52 7.25 -3.00
N VAL A 78 -1.15 7.75 -1.83
CA VAL A 78 -0.50 9.06 -1.68
C VAL A 78 0.83 9.09 -2.42
N GLU A 79 1.66 8.04 -2.33
CA GLU A 79 2.93 7.98 -3.06
C GLU A 79 2.71 7.89 -4.58
N LEU A 80 1.73 7.12 -5.03
CA LEU A 80 1.38 6.98 -6.45
C LEU A 80 0.89 8.30 -7.07
N SER A 81 0.32 9.21 -6.29
CA SER A 81 -0.12 10.51 -6.78
C SER A 81 1.02 11.44 -7.22
N PHE A 82 2.28 11.06 -7.00
CA PHE A 82 3.46 11.79 -7.49
C PHE A 82 3.92 11.34 -8.88
N LEU A 83 3.42 10.23 -9.38
CA LEU A 83 3.71 9.73 -10.72
C LEU A 83 3.06 10.64 -11.78
N THR A 84 3.64 10.67 -12.98
CA THR A 84 3.02 11.32 -14.14
C THR A 84 1.71 10.62 -14.52
N VAL A 85 0.87 11.29 -15.29
CA VAL A 85 -0.42 10.72 -15.71
C VAL A 85 -0.24 9.43 -16.52
N ASP A 86 0.75 9.39 -17.41
CA ASP A 86 1.04 8.22 -18.25
C ASP A 86 1.52 7.04 -17.39
N GLU A 87 2.44 7.27 -16.46
CA GLU A 87 2.92 6.25 -15.51
C GLU A 87 1.78 5.72 -14.60
N GLN A 88 0.83 6.58 -14.25
CA GLN A 88 -0.34 6.15 -13.48
C GLN A 88 -1.27 5.24 -14.29
N TYR A 89 -1.42 5.46 -15.59
CA TYR A 89 -2.17 4.56 -16.48
C TYR A 89 -1.46 3.21 -16.63
N ASP A 90 -0.16 3.23 -16.90
CA ASP A 90 0.65 2.00 -16.99
C ASP A 90 0.55 1.16 -15.71
N LEU A 91 0.59 1.85 -14.56
CA LEU A 91 0.43 1.20 -13.26
C LEU A 91 -0.98 0.64 -13.04
N ALA A 92 -2.02 1.37 -13.42
CA ALA A 92 -3.40 0.89 -13.29
C ALA A 92 -3.63 -0.37 -14.11
N ASP A 93 -3.14 -0.39 -15.35
CA ASP A 93 -3.21 -1.55 -16.23
C ASP A 93 -2.43 -2.74 -15.65
N ALA A 94 -1.23 -2.51 -15.13
CA ALA A 94 -0.42 -3.55 -14.51
C ALA A 94 -1.07 -4.11 -13.22
N ILE A 95 -1.73 -3.28 -12.41
CA ILE A 95 -2.48 -3.71 -11.22
C ILE A 95 -3.62 -4.65 -11.62
N VAL A 96 -4.40 -4.28 -12.64
CA VAL A 96 -5.52 -5.09 -13.13
C VAL A 96 -5.02 -6.40 -13.75
N ALA A 97 -3.98 -6.34 -14.58
CA ALA A 97 -3.42 -7.53 -15.24
C ALA A 97 -2.88 -8.57 -14.25
N ASN A 98 -2.29 -8.14 -13.15
CA ASN A 98 -1.68 -9.02 -12.15
C ASN A 98 -2.59 -9.34 -10.96
N ASP A 99 -3.77 -8.71 -10.86
CA ASP A 99 -4.65 -8.78 -9.68
C ASP A 99 -3.90 -8.49 -8.37
N ARG A 100 -3.01 -7.49 -8.41
CA ARG A 100 -2.10 -7.15 -7.30
C ARG A 100 -1.88 -5.66 -7.19
N THR A 101 -1.88 -5.16 -5.95
CA THR A 101 -1.53 -3.77 -5.65
C THR A 101 -0.09 -3.66 -5.16
N PRO A 102 0.63 -2.57 -5.50
CA PRO A 102 1.97 -2.35 -4.99
C PRO A 102 1.96 -2.14 -3.47
N SER A 103 3.04 -2.54 -2.82
CA SER A 103 3.31 -2.22 -1.41
C SER A 103 3.76 -0.76 -1.27
N LEU A 104 3.71 -0.20 -0.05
CA LEU A 104 4.21 1.15 0.20
C LEU A 104 5.67 1.34 -0.25
N ALA A 105 6.53 0.35 0.00
CA ALA A 105 7.94 0.41 -0.40
C ALA A 105 8.10 0.44 -1.94
N GLN A 106 7.30 -0.34 -2.67
CA GLN A 106 7.29 -0.31 -4.13
C GLN A 106 6.77 1.03 -4.67
N CYS A 107 5.73 1.61 -4.06
CA CYS A 107 5.24 2.93 -4.45
C CYS A 107 6.27 4.05 -4.22
N GLN A 108 7.03 3.98 -3.13
CA GLN A 108 8.12 4.92 -2.86
C GLN A 108 9.25 4.78 -3.88
N GLU A 109 9.56 3.56 -4.30
CA GLU A 109 10.54 3.33 -5.36
C GLU A 109 10.04 3.81 -6.72
N PHE A 110 8.78 3.58 -7.08
CA PHE A 110 8.16 4.13 -8.28
C PHE A 110 8.22 5.66 -8.29
N LYS A 111 7.86 6.30 -7.18
CA LYS A 111 7.97 7.76 -7.03
C LYS A 111 9.40 8.25 -7.26
N ARG A 112 10.41 7.58 -6.68
CA ARG A 112 11.82 7.93 -6.84
C ARG A 112 12.24 7.83 -8.30
N LEU A 113 11.95 6.70 -8.95
CA LEU A 113 12.28 6.46 -10.37
C LEU A 113 11.55 7.42 -11.31
N SER A 114 10.28 7.73 -11.02
CA SER A 114 9.51 8.73 -11.78
C SER A 114 10.13 10.12 -11.68
N HIS A 115 10.56 10.53 -10.47
CA HIS A 115 11.27 11.80 -10.28
C HIS A 115 12.59 11.85 -11.05
N ASP A 116 13.33 10.74 -11.11
CA ASP A 116 14.60 10.62 -11.82
C ASP A 116 14.40 10.44 -13.36
N GLY A 117 13.16 10.24 -13.82
CA GLY A 117 12.81 9.97 -15.22
C GLY A 117 13.23 8.57 -15.68
N GLU A 118 13.40 7.64 -14.75
CA GLU A 118 13.85 6.27 -14.96
C GLU A 118 12.75 5.21 -14.80
N LEU A 119 11.53 5.61 -14.43
CA LEU A 119 10.43 4.67 -14.29
C LEU A 119 9.94 4.20 -15.66
N THR A 120 9.98 2.90 -15.89
CA THR A 120 9.52 2.27 -17.14
C THR A 120 8.32 1.37 -16.87
N THR A 121 7.50 1.17 -17.91
CA THR A 121 6.33 0.25 -17.87
C THR A 121 6.79 -1.16 -17.53
N GLU A 122 7.93 -1.62 -18.10
CA GLU A 122 8.50 -2.93 -17.83
C GLU A 122 8.85 -3.10 -16.36
N PHE A 123 9.48 -2.07 -15.74
CA PHE A 123 9.83 -2.13 -14.32
C PHE A 123 8.59 -2.21 -13.42
N ILE A 124 7.51 -1.49 -13.77
CA ILE A 124 6.23 -1.56 -13.04
C ILE A 124 5.68 -2.98 -13.13
N GLN A 125 5.65 -3.59 -14.33
CA GLN A 125 5.14 -4.94 -14.54
C GLN A 125 5.96 -5.98 -13.78
N GLU A 126 7.28 -6.00 -13.96
CA GLU A 126 8.18 -6.92 -13.26
C GLU A 126 8.04 -6.83 -11.74
N THR A 127 7.89 -5.60 -11.21
CA THR A 127 7.72 -5.35 -9.78
C THR A 127 6.40 -5.91 -9.25
N LEU A 128 5.32 -5.86 -10.03
CA LEU A 128 4.00 -6.39 -9.63
C LEU A 128 3.89 -7.91 -9.87
N GLU A 129 4.58 -8.45 -10.87
CA GLU A 129 4.68 -9.90 -11.09
C GLU A 129 5.49 -10.59 -10.00
N ALA A 130 6.54 -9.94 -9.49
CA ALA A 130 7.36 -10.49 -8.44
C ALA A 130 6.55 -10.80 -7.17
N GLU A 131 6.70 -12.00 -6.62
CA GLU A 131 6.06 -12.37 -5.35
C GLU A 131 6.53 -11.44 -4.22
N LYS A 132 5.57 -10.79 -3.56
CA LYS A 132 5.91 -10.00 -2.37
C LYS A 132 6.56 -10.91 -1.33
N PRO A 133 7.71 -10.53 -0.74
CA PRO A 133 8.41 -11.35 0.26
C PRO A 133 7.53 -11.76 1.45
N ASN A 134 6.45 -11.00 1.71
CA ASN A 134 5.50 -11.25 2.79
C ASN A 134 4.26 -12.05 2.38
N GLN A 135 4.09 -12.40 1.10
CA GLN A 135 2.97 -13.22 0.60
C GLN A 135 3.30 -14.72 0.55
N LYS A 136 4.30 -15.18 1.30
CA LYS A 136 4.41 -16.61 1.59
C LYS A 136 3.08 -17.05 2.19
N GLU A 137 2.48 -18.09 1.60
CA GLU A 137 1.25 -18.66 2.11
C GLU A 137 1.36 -18.86 3.61
N LYS A 138 0.59 -18.10 4.37
CA LYS A 138 0.53 -18.20 5.83
C LYS A 138 -0.77 -18.88 6.20
N LEU A 139 -0.67 -20.12 6.61
CA LEU A 139 -1.78 -20.78 7.29
C LEU A 139 -1.83 -20.24 8.73
N SER A 140 -2.84 -19.43 9.04
CA SER A 140 -3.05 -18.87 10.37
C SER A 140 -4.32 -19.45 11.00
N PHE A 141 -4.20 -19.88 12.24
CA PHE A 141 -5.33 -20.32 13.06
C PHE A 141 -5.54 -19.35 14.21
N LYS A 142 -6.80 -19.06 14.54
CA LYS A 142 -7.07 -18.36 15.79
C LYS A 142 -6.71 -19.26 16.95
N MET A 143 -5.97 -18.74 17.93
CA MET A 143 -5.58 -19.55 19.11
C MET A 143 -6.80 -20.16 19.80
N SER A 144 -7.94 -19.46 19.86
CA SER A 144 -9.19 -19.98 20.40
C SER A 144 -9.73 -21.24 19.72
N GLU A 145 -9.37 -21.47 18.44
CA GLU A 145 -9.82 -22.64 17.67
C GLU A 145 -8.99 -23.89 17.98
N ILE A 146 -7.71 -23.69 18.28
CA ILE A 146 -6.77 -24.78 18.47
C ILE A 146 -6.43 -25.05 19.94
N ASP A 147 -6.61 -24.06 20.84
CA ASP A 147 -6.26 -24.18 22.27
C ASP A 147 -6.95 -25.33 22.99
N GLN A 148 -8.18 -25.66 22.59
CA GLN A 148 -8.93 -26.76 23.17
C GLN A 148 -8.28 -28.15 22.99
N TYR A 149 -7.38 -28.28 22.01
CA TYR A 149 -6.67 -29.55 21.70
C TYR A 149 -5.31 -29.66 22.38
N PHE A 150 -4.89 -28.62 23.10
CA PHE A 150 -3.59 -28.60 23.78
C PHE A 150 -3.72 -28.58 25.30
N PRO A 151 -2.77 -29.18 26.03
CA PRO A 151 -2.65 -29.01 27.47
C PRO A 151 -2.49 -27.50 27.81
N LYS A 152 -3.08 -27.09 28.94
CA LYS A 152 -3.10 -25.69 29.39
C LYS A 152 -1.71 -25.09 29.67
N ASP A 153 -0.72 -25.92 29.91
CA ASP A 153 0.66 -25.59 30.23
C ASP A 153 1.55 -25.45 28.98
N PHE A 154 1.02 -25.72 27.77
CA PHE A 154 1.81 -25.63 26.56
C PHE A 154 2.04 -24.17 26.14
N THR A 155 3.32 -23.80 25.98
CA THR A 155 3.72 -22.54 25.39
C THR A 155 3.43 -22.51 23.88
N PRO A 156 3.29 -21.35 23.25
CA PRO A 156 3.07 -21.24 21.78
C PRO A 156 4.09 -22.03 20.95
N ASN A 157 5.36 -22.02 21.35
CA ASN A 157 6.41 -22.77 20.65
C ASN A 157 6.20 -24.28 20.76
N ARG A 158 5.87 -24.77 21.95
CA ARG A 158 5.56 -26.19 22.15
C ARG A 158 4.35 -26.67 21.35
N LYS A 159 3.32 -25.82 21.22
CA LYS A 159 2.15 -26.11 20.37
C LYS A 159 2.55 -26.23 18.91
N LYS A 160 3.38 -25.29 18.42
CA LYS A 160 3.92 -25.32 17.06
C LYS A 160 4.73 -26.59 16.78
N ASP A 161 5.63 -26.96 17.68
CA ASP A 161 6.49 -28.16 17.53
C ASP A 161 5.67 -29.41 17.47
N LEU A 162 4.64 -29.54 18.32
CA LEU A 162 3.73 -30.67 18.29
C LEU A 162 2.94 -30.74 16.96
N ILE A 163 2.43 -29.63 16.46
CA ILE A 163 1.75 -29.59 15.16
C ILE A 163 2.67 -30.08 14.04
N ILE A 164 3.90 -29.58 14.00
CA ILE A 164 4.89 -29.98 12.97
C ILE A 164 5.15 -31.50 13.07
N HIS A 165 5.38 -32.00 14.26
CA HIS A 165 5.63 -33.43 14.48
C HIS A 165 4.45 -34.30 14.03
N LEU A 166 3.22 -33.89 14.32
CA LEU A 166 2.03 -34.63 13.88
C LEU A 166 1.89 -34.62 12.35
N LEU A 167 2.16 -33.50 11.70
CA LEU A 167 2.13 -33.39 10.23
C LEU A 167 3.22 -34.24 9.57
N GLU A 168 4.43 -34.29 10.12
CA GLU A 168 5.51 -35.15 9.63
C GLU A 168 5.14 -36.64 9.74
N ASN A 169 4.57 -37.03 10.86
CA ASN A 169 4.13 -38.42 11.06
C ASN A 169 2.99 -38.78 10.10
N TRP A 170 2.05 -37.88 9.90
CA TRP A 170 0.96 -38.08 8.95
C TRP A 170 1.48 -38.21 7.50
N ALA A 171 2.41 -37.36 7.09
CA ALA A 171 3.02 -37.41 5.77
C ALA A 171 3.76 -38.72 5.51
N ARG A 172 4.56 -39.17 6.48
CA ARG A 172 5.26 -40.49 6.40
C ARG A 172 4.28 -41.65 6.27
N LYS A 173 3.16 -41.60 7.00
CA LYS A 173 2.13 -42.64 6.94
C LYS A 173 1.45 -42.68 5.56
N LYS A 174 1.12 -41.50 5.01
CA LYS A 174 0.50 -41.35 3.69
C LYS A 174 1.42 -41.86 2.56
N SER A 175 2.72 -41.54 2.60
CA SER A 175 3.69 -42.04 1.62
C SER A 175 3.78 -43.60 1.61
N ARG A 176 3.74 -44.23 2.77
CA ARG A 176 3.75 -45.71 2.88
C ARG A 176 2.46 -46.35 2.37
N GLU A 177 1.34 -45.65 2.41
CA GLU A 177 0.06 -46.15 1.91
C GLU A 177 -0.02 -46.02 0.37
N GLN A 178 0.71 -45.10 -0.23
CA GLN A 178 0.79 -44.93 -1.69
C GLN A 178 1.77 -45.89 -2.38
N GLU A 179 2.71 -46.47 -1.62
CA GLU A 179 3.69 -47.45 -2.11
C GLU A 179 3.17 -48.92 -2.03
N ARG A 180 1.94 -49.11 -1.57
CA ARG A 180 1.28 -50.44 -1.50
C ARG A 180 0.21 -50.59 -2.57
#